data_6d3306069c46b5122304238a5dba8ae5
#
_entry.id   6d3306069c46b5122304238a5dba8ae5
#
_cell.length_a   1.000
_cell.length_b   1.000
_cell.length_c   1.000
_cell.angle_alpha   90.00
_cell.angle_beta   90.00
_cell.angle_gamma   90.00
#
_symmetry.space_group_name_H-M   'P 1'
#
loop_
_entity.id
_entity.type
_entity.pdbx_description
1 polymer ?
#
loop_
_entity_poly.entity_id
_entity_poly.type
_entity_poly.pdbx_seq_one_letter_code
_entity_poly.pdbx_strand_id
1 'polypeptide(L)'
;MNIHEYQGKEIFRSMGVAVPEGRVAFTAEEAVEKAKELNSDVYVVKAQIHAGGRGKAGAVKIAKSLSEVETYAKELLGKTLVTHQTGPEGKEIKRLYIEEGCAIQKEYYVGFVIDRATDQVTLMASEEGGTEIEEVAAKTPEKIFKETIDPVIGLSPFQARRIAFNINIPKKSVNKAAKFLLALYNVFIEKDCSIVEINPLVTTADGDVLALDAKINFDDNALFRHKDVVELRDLEEEDPKEIEASKHDLSYIALDGDIGCMVNGAGLAMATMDTINHFGGNPANFLDAGGSATREKVTEAFKIILGDENVKGIFVNIFGGIMKCDVIAEGIVEAVKEVDLTLPLVVRLEGTNVELGKKILKDSGLAIEPAATMAEGAQKIVKLVKEA
;
A
#
# COMPACT_ATOMS: atom_id res chain seq x y z
N MET A 1 -1.53 3.27 5.26
CA MET A 1 -0.89 2.22 6.07
C MET A 1 -1.62 0.89 5.87
N ASN A 2 -0.89 -0.21 5.68
CA ASN A 2 -1.41 -1.57 5.51
C ASN A 2 -1.26 -2.35 6.81
N ILE A 3 -2.09 -3.40 6.99
CA ILE A 3 -1.99 -4.34 8.10
C ILE A 3 -2.17 -5.79 7.61
N HIS A 4 -1.77 -6.76 8.43
CA HIS A 4 -1.98 -8.17 8.13
C HIS A 4 -3.46 -8.59 8.20
N GLU A 5 -3.81 -9.65 7.50
CA GLU A 5 -5.17 -10.22 7.49
C GLU A 5 -5.68 -10.51 8.92
N TYR A 6 -4.86 -11.13 9.78
CA TYR A 6 -5.28 -11.45 11.15
C TYR A 6 -5.63 -10.22 11.97
N GLN A 7 -4.87 -9.12 11.80
CA GLN A 7 -5.14 -7.83 12.45
C GLN A 7 -6.43 -7.21 11.92
N GLY A 8 -6.63 -7.25 10.59
CA GLY A 8 -7.87 -6.82 9.95
C GLY A 8 -9.09 -7.58 10.48
N LYS A 9 -8.98 -8.91 10.64
CA LYS A 9 -10.04 -9.74 11.22
C LYS A 9 -10.31 -9.44 12.69
N GLU A 10 -9.32 -9.06 13.47
CA GLU A 10 -9.53 -8.59 14.85
C GLU A 10 -10.33 -7.30 14.90
N ILE A 11 -10.02 -6.34 14.02
CA ILE A 11 -10.81 -5.11 13.85
C ILE A 11 -12.25 -5.46 13.44
N PHE A 12 -12.42 -6.33 12.45
CA PHE A 12 -13.73 -6.79 11.99
C PHE A 12 -14.55 -7.39 13.13
N ARG A 13 -13.97 -8.31 13.89
CA ARG A 13 -14.63 -8.97 15.03
C ARG A 13 -15.05 -7.96 16.10
N SER A 14 -14.17 -7.02 16.44
CA SER A 14 -14.45 -5.98 17.44
C SER A 14 -15.61 -5.07 17.08
N MET A 15 -15.90 -4.93 15.77
CA MET A 15 -16.95 -4.06 15.22
C MET A 15 -18.16 -4.85 14.69
N GLY A 16 -18.24 -6.14 15.01
CA GLY A 16 -19.41 -6.98 14.69
C GLY A 16 -19.48 -7.48 13.26
N VAL A 17 -18.39 -7.40 12.50
CA VAL A 17 -18.26 -8.09 11.20
C VAL A 17 -17.91 -9.55 11.46
N ALA A 18 -18.70 -10.46 10.91
CA ALA A 18 -18.52 -11.89 11.15
C ALA A 18 -17.31 -12.44 10.39
N VAL A 19 -16.41 -13.07 11.11
CA VAL A 19 -15.19 -13.74 10.63
C VAL A 19 -15.05 -15.09 11.32
N PRO A 20 -14.41 -16.10 10.71
CA PRO A 20 -14.06 -17.33 11.39
C PRO A 20 -13.11 -17.07 12.57
N GLU A 21 -13.14 -17.92 13.59
CA GLU A 21 -12.15 -17.85 14.67
C GLU A 21 -10.76 -18.21 14.17
N GLY A 22 -9.76 -17.51 14.67
CA GLY A 22 -8.38 -17.73 14.25
C GLY A 22 -7.37 -17.12 15.22
N ARG A 23 -6.13 -17.57 15.10
CA ARG A 23 -5.02 -17.15 15.96
C ARG A 23 -3.75 -17.03 15.16
N VAL A 24 -2.94 -16.03 15.46
CA VAL A 24 -1.60 -15.87 14.87
C VAL A 24 -0.59 -16.80 15.56
N ALA A 25 0.37 -17.29 14.79
CA ALA A 25 1.48 -18.12 15.26
C ALA A 25 2.77 -17.71 14.54
N PHE A 26 3.89 -17.72 15.27
CA PHE A 26 5.21 -17.34 14.78
C PHE A 26 6.16 -18.55 14.65
N THR A 27 5.79 -19.67 15.23
CA THR A 27 6.51 -20.95 15.12
C THR A 27 5.56 -22.08 14.77
N ALA A 28 6.11 -23.22 14.33
CA ALA A 28 5.29 -24.39 14.01
C ALA A 28 4.64 -25.00 15.28
N GLU A 29 5.35 -24.92 16.40
CA GLU A 29 4.85 -25.37 17.70
C GLU A 29 3.68 -24.50 18.17
N GLU A 30 3.82 -23.18 18.09
CA GLU A 30 2.70 -22.24 18.36
C GLU A 30 1.51 -22.49 17.44
N ALA A 31 1.74 -22.78 16.16
CA ALA A 31 0.66 -23.07 15.21
C ALA A 31 -0.19 -24.27 15.67
N VAL A 32 0.44 -25.32 16.20
CA VAL A 32 -0.26 -26.49 16.75
C VAL A 32 -1.01 -26.13 18.04
N GLU A 33 -0.41 -25.34 18.94
CA GLU A 33 -1.08 -24.88 20.16
C GLU A 33 -2.31 -24.04 19.84
N LYS A 34 -2.16 -23.10 18.91
CA LYS A 34 -3.26 -22.23 18.47
C LYS A 34 -4.36 -23.02 17.77
N ALA A 35 -4.03 -24.03 16.97
CA ALA A 35 -5.03 -24.92 16.39
C ALA A 35 -5.84 -25.67 17.44
N LYS A 36 -5.21 -26.13 18.53
CA LYS A 36 -5.93 -26.79 19.63
C LYS A 36 -6.94 -25.85 20.32
N GLU A 37 -6.62 -24.55 20.42
CA GLU A 37 -7.52 -23.55 21.01
C GLU A 37 -8.81 -23.37 20.20
N LEU A 38 -8.76 -23.58 18.86
CA LEU A 38 -9.90 -23.39 17.95
C LEU A 38 -10.94 -24.54 18.04
N ASN A 39 -10.55 -25.71 18.53
CA ASN A 39 -11.42 -26.87 18.71
C ASN A 39 -12.25 -27.19 17.44
N SER A 40 -11.59 -27.19 16.27
CA SER A 40 -12.19 -27.45 14.97
C SER A 40 -11.68 -28.78 14.38
N ASP A 41 -12.47 -29.41 13.50
CA ASP A 41 -12.05 -30.59 12.74
C ASP A 41 -11.25 -30.25 11.47
N VAL A 42 -11.32 -28.99 11.03
CA VAL A 42 -10.64 -28.49 9.84
C VAL A 42 -10.00 -27.15 10.16
N TYR A 43 -8.73 -27.03 9.85
CA TYR A 43 -7.94 -25.82 10.06
C TYR A 43 -7.49 -25.26 8.71
N VAL A 44 -7.33 -23.94 8.64
CA VAL A 44 -6.72 -23.28 7.50
C VAL A 44 -5.44 -22.59 7.97
N VAL A 45 -4.31 -23.00 7.41
CA VAL A 45 -2.99 -22.43 7.70
C VAL A 45 -2.67 -21.39 6.62
N LYS A 46 -2.62 -20.11 6.99
CA LYS A 46 -2.49 -18.98 6.07
C LYS A 46 -1.21 -18.20 6.35
N ALA A 47 -0.33 -18.10 5.35
CA ALA A 47 0.80 -17.17 5.43
C ALA A 47 0.33 -15.72 5.56
N GLN A 48 1.03 -14.93 6.37
CA GLN A 48 0.73 -13.52 6.58
C GLN A 48 1.85 -12.67 5.99
N ILE A 49 1.55 -12.00 4.88
CA ILE A 49 2.38 -10.98 4.21
C ILE A 49 1.45 -9.86 3.73
N HIS A 50 1.98 -8.65 3.51
CA HIS A 50 1.22 -7.53 2.97
C HIS A 50 1.01 -7.63 1.44
N ALA A 51 0.62 -8.81 0.95
CA ALA A 51 0.34 -9.04 -0.47
C ALA A 51 -0.85 -9.98 -0.66
N GLY A 52 -1.60 -9.74 -1.74
CA GLY A 52 -2.66 -10.61 -2.22
C GLY A 52 -2.12 -11.80 -3.01
N GLY A 53 -3.05 -12.69 -3.48
CA GLY A 53 -2.69 -13.84 -4.30
C GLY A 53 -2.08 -15.02 -3.52
N ARG A 54 -2.04 -14.97 -2.19
CA ARG A 54 -1.47 -16.01 -1.31
C ARG A 54 -2.03 -17.42 -1.59
N GLY A 55 -3.34 -17.52 -1.83
CA GLY A 55 -3.99 -18.79 -2.14
C GLY A 55 -3.48 -19.40 -3.45
N LYS A 56 -3.38 -18.61 -4.52
CA LYS A 56 -2.85 -19.04 -5.82
C LYS A 56 -1.36 -19.43 -5.74
N ALA A 57 -0.60 -18.73 -4.88
CA ALA A 57 0.81 -19.04 -4.63
C ALA A 57 1.03 -20.24 -3.66
N GLY A 58 -0.04 -20.92 -3.25
CA GLY A 58 0.04 -22.12 -2.41
C GLY A 58 0.36 -21.86 -0.94
N ALA A 59 0.20 -20.62 -0.46
CA ALA A 59 0.48 -20.20 0.90
C ALA A 59 -0.78 -20.19 1.81
N VAL A 60 -1.86 -20.83 1.35
CA VAL A 60 -3.07 -21.13 2.13
C VAL A 60 -3.29 -22.65 2.04
N LYS A 61 -3.22 -23.34 3.17
CA LYS A 61 -3.30 -24.82 3.26
C LYS A 61 -4.45 -25.23 4.15
N ILE A 62 -5.18 -26.25 3.74
CA ILE A 62 -6.26 -26.85 4.53
C ILE A 62 -5.71 -28.06 5.24
N ALA A 63 -5.76 -28.08 6.57
CA ALA A 63 -5.33 -29.18 7.43
C ALA A 63 -6.51 -29.83 8.13
N LYS A 64 -6.52 -31.16 8.16
CA LYS A 64 -7.55 -32.00 8.80
C LYS A 64 -7.07 -32.64 10.10
N SER A 65 -5.86 -32.30 10.52
CA SER A 65 -5.27 -32.78 11.76
C SER A 65 -4.22 -31.80 12.28
N LEU A 66 -3.91 -31.87 13.56
CA LEU A 66 -2.84 -31.07 14.17
C LEU A 66 -1.45 -31.40 13.57
N SER A 67 -1.24 -32.64 13.15
CA SER A 67 0.00 -33.06 12.48
C SER A 67 0.15 -32.39 11.10
N GLU A 68 -0.95 -32.24 10.36
CA GLU A 68 -0.93 -31.49 9.09
C GLU A 68 -0.71 -29.99 9.32
N VAL A 69 -1.27 -29.41 10.39
CA VAL A 69 -0.99 -28.01 10.78
C VAL A 69 0.50 -27.82 11.02
N GLU A 70 1.16 -28.71 11.79
CA GLU A 70 2.60 -28.67 12.04
C GLU A 70 3.40 -28.76 10.74
N THR A 71 3.04 -29.72 9.88
CA THR A 71 3.71 -29.94 8.61
C THR A 71 3.65 -28.71 7.71
N TYR A 72 2.44 -28.12 7.56
CA TYR A 72 2.26 -26.92 6.74
C TYR A 72 2.90 -25.69 7.35
N ALA A 73 2.90 -25.57 8.68
CA ALA A 73 3.60 -24.50 9.36
C ALA A 73 5.11 -24.54 9.10
N LYS A 74 5.75 -25.72 9.18
CA LYS A 74 7.16 -25.91 8.85
C LYS A 74 7.47 -25.68 7.36
N GLU A 75 6.51 -26.02 6.48
CA GLU A 75 6.67 -25.78 5.04
C GLU A 75 6.62 -24.28 4.69
N LEU A 76 5.81 -23.51 5.38
CA LEU A 76 5.52 -22.12 5.02
C LEU A 76 6.44 -21.12 5.73
N LEU A 77 6.72 -21.29 7.02
CA LEU A 77 7.56 -20.36 7.78
C LEU A 77 8.99 -20.31 7.22
N GLY A 78 9.53 -19.10 7.06
CA GLY A 78 10.84 -18.83 6.47
C GLY A 78 10.91 -18.98 4.95
N LYS A 79 9.83 -19.38 4.28
CA LYS A 79 9.77 -19.45 2.82
C LYS A 79 9.52 -18.09 2.22
N THR A 80 10.23 -17.76 1.14
CA THR A 80 9.93 -16.59 0.32
C THR A 80 8.73 -16.86 -0.58
N LEU A 81 7.67 -16.07 -0.43
CA LEU A 81 6.48 -16.16 -1.24
C LEU A 81 6.50 -15.12 -2.35
N VAL A 82 6.42 -15.59 -3.60
CA VAL A 82 6.31 -14.75 -4.78
C VAL A 82 4.86 -14.73 -5.25
N THR A 83 4.28 -13.53 -5.35
CA THR A 83 2.94 -13.27 -5.92
C THR A 83 3.05 -12.17 -6.96
N HIS A 84 1.99 -11.90 -7.68
CA HIS A 84 1.96 -10.76 -8.61
C HIS A 84 2.09 -9.39 -7.92
N GLN A 85 1.92 -9.31 -6.60
CA GLN A 85 2.02 -8.08 -5.81
C GLN A 85 3.36 -7.92 -5.08
N THR A 86 4.10 -9.01 -4.84
CA THR A 86 5.40 -8.95 -4.15
C THR A 86 6.58 -8.67 -5.08
N GLY A 87 6.35 -8.69 -6.39
CA GLY A 87 7.46 -8.70 -7.34
C GLY A 87 8.26 -10.01 -7.34
N PRO A 88 9.32 -10.09 -8.17
CA PRO A 88 10.11 -11.32 -8.34
C PRO A 88 10.94 -11.70 -7.10
N GLU A 89 11.28 -10.75 -6.25
CA GLU A 89 12.04 -10.97 -5.02
C GLU A 89 11.21 -11.68 -3.95
N GLY A 90 9.89 -11.50 -3.97
CA GLY A 90 8.96 -12.07 -3.01
C GLY A 90 9.07 -11.47 -1.61
N LYS A 91 8.32 -12.04 -0.67
CA LYS A 91 8.36 -11.68 0.76
C LYS A 91 8.53 -12.95 1.61
N GLU A 92 9.35 -12.87 2.64
CA GLU A 92 9.54 -13.97 3.59
C GLU A 92 8.31 -14.13 4.49
N ILE A 93 7.84 -15.36 4.66
CA ILE A 93 6.73 -15.67 5.56
C ILE A 93 7.27 -15.80 6.99
N LYS A 94 7.03 -14.80 7.82
CA LYS A 94 7.49 -14.74 9.22
C LYS A 94 6.42 -15.16 10.24
N ARG A 95 5.16 -15.22 9.80
CA ARG A 95 4.02 -15.58 10.67
C ARG A 95 2.91 -16.26 9.88
N LEU A 96 2.12 -17.02 10.60
CA LEU A 96 0.95 -17.72 10.08
C LEU A 96 -0.30 -17.31 10.84
N TYR A 97 -1.43 -17.37 10.17
CA TYR A 97 -2.75 -17.28 10.79
C TYR A 97 -3.42 -18.64 10.70
N ILE A 98 -3.72 -19.22 11.85
CA ILE A 98 -4.41 -20.50 11.97
C ILE A 98 -5.88 -20.20 12.21
N GLU A 99 -6.73 -20.63 11.29
CA GLU A 99 -8.15 -20.30 11.27
C GLU A 99 -8.99 -21.56 11.21
N GLU A 100 -10.16 -21.56 11.82
CA GLU A 100 -11.12 -22.66 11.66
C GLU A 100 -11.66 -22.72 10.24
N GLY A 101 -11.80 -23.93 9.69
CA GLY A 101 -12.42 -24.14 8.41
C GLY A 101 -13.95 -23.92 8.48
N CYS A 102 -14.54 -23.49 7.37
CA CYS A 102 -15.98 -23.37 7.25
C CYS A 102 -16.52 -24.08 6.00
N ALA A 103 -17.78 -24.47 6.04
CA ALA A 103 -18.47 -25.13 4.90
C ALA A 103 -18.91 -24.07 3.88
N ILE A 104 -18.01 -23.70 2.96
CA ILE A 104 -18.25 -22.71 1.92
C ILE A 104 -19.33 -23.24 0.95
N GLN A 105 -20.39 -22.48 0.77
CA GLN A 105 -21.43 -22.75 -0.23
C GLN A 105 -21.16 -21.95 -1.51
N LYS A 106 -20.86 -20.65 -1.38
CA LYS A 106 -20.52 -19.76 -2.50
C LYS A 106 -19.63 -18.64 -2.03
N GLU A 107 -18.72 -18.21 -2.90
CA GLU A 107 -17.81 -17.11 -2.71
C GLU A 107 -18.29 -15.86 -3.43
N TYR A 108 -17.99 -14.69 -2.88
CA TYR A 108 -18.34 -13.37 -3.38
C TYR A 108 -17.18 -12.40 -3.16
N TYR A 109 -17.18 -11.34 -3.92
CA TYR A 109 -16.32 -10.17 -3.70
C TYR A 109 -17.10 -9.04 -3.07
N VAL A 110 -16.51 -8.35 -2.08
CA VAL A 110 -17.07 -7.13 -1.49
C VAL A 110 -15.93 -6.18 -1.14
N GLY A 111 -16.07 -4.91 -1.52
CA GLY A 111 -15.10 -3.87 -1.16
C GLY A 111 -15.75 -2.49 -0.97
N PHE A 112 -15.16 -1.71 -0.08
CA PHE A 112 -15.43 -0.27 0.07
C PHE A 112 -14.20 0.50 -0.36
N VAL A 113 -14.40 1.51 -1.21
CA VAL A 113 -13.36 2.42 -1.69
C VAL A 113 -13.91 3.84 -1.76
N ILE A 114 -13.00 4.81 -1.81
CA ILE A 114 -13.36 6.19 -2.18
C ILE A 114 -13.30 6.28 -3.71
N ASP A 115 -14.44 6.47 -4.35
CA ASP A 115 -14.52 6.68 -5.79
C ASP A 115 -14.16 8.14 -6.12
N ARG A 116 -13.01 8.33 -6.76
CA ARG A 116 -12.48 9.66 -7.13
C ARG A 116 -13.32 10.39 -8.17
N ALA A 117 -14.18 9.70 -8.91
CA ALA A 117 -15.06 10.33 -9.89
C ALA A 117 -16.27 11.02 -9.22
N THR A 118 -16.68 10.50 -8.06
CA THR A 118 -17.85 11.01 -7.32
C THR A 118 -17.47 11.65 -5.98
N ASP A 119 -16.22 11.52 -5.53
CA ASP A 119 -15.70 11.91 -4.22
C ASP A 119 -16.53 11.32 -3.06
N GLN A 120 -17.05 10.10 -3.27
CA GLN A 120 -17.90 9.40 -2.31
C GLN A 120 -17.42 7.99 -2.05
N VAL A 121 -17.77 7.47 -0.87
CA VAL A 121 -17.57 6.07 -0.55
C VAL A 121 -18.47 5.22 -1.44
N THR A 122 -17.89 4.24 -2.10
CA THR A 122 -18.60 3.30 -2.98
C THR A 122 -18.41 1.88 -2.48
N LEU A 123 -19.52 1.20 -2.24
CA LEU A 123 -19.57 -0.24 -2.04
C LEU A 123 -19.55 -0.92 -3.41
N MET A 124 -18.57 -1.77 -3.63
CA MET A 124 -18.50 -2.66 -4.79
C MET A 124 -18.73 -4.10 -4.36
N ALA A 125 -19.47 -4.85 -5.16
CA ALA A 125 -19.72 -6.27 -4.89
C ALA A 125 -19.90 -7.06 -6.18
N SER A 126 -19.47 -8.33 -6.16
CA SER A 126 -19.62 -9.25 -7.28
C SER A 126 -19.89 -10.69 -6.78
N GLU A 127 -20.54 -11.49 -7.60
CA GLU A 127 -20.66 -12.93 -7.37
C GLU A 127 -19.42 -13.73 -7.80
N GLU A 128 -18.43 -13.07 -8.38
CA GLU A 128 -17.14 -13.62 -8.80
C GLU A 128 -16.10 -13.49 -7.65
N GLY A 129 -16.35 -14.14 -6.53
CA GLY A 129 -15.41 -14.18 -5.40
C GLY A 129 -14.23 -15.13 -5.63
N GLY A 130 -13.14 -14.95 -4.87
CA GLY A 130 -11.94 -15.77 -4.99
C GLY A 130 -11.12 -15.54 -6.28
N THR A 131 -11.49 -14.54 -7.09
CA THR A 131 -10.83 -14.18 -8.35
C THR A 131 -10.23 -12.78 -8.25
N GLU A 132 -9.35 -12.41 -9.20
CA GLU A 132 -8.84 -11.03 -9.32
C GLU A 132 -9.96 -10.12 -9.80
N ILE A 133 -10.39 -9.19 -8.95
CA ILE A 133 -11.51 -8.29 -9.28
C ILE A 133 -11.17 -7.35 -10.44
N GLU A 134 -9.91 -7.01 -10.61
CA GLU A 134 -9.40 -6.22 -11.72
C GLU A 134 -9.62 -6.92 -13.07
N GLU A 135 -9.46 -8.24 -13.12
CA GLU A 135 -9.77 -9.02 -14.31
C GLU A 135 -11.28 -9.03 -14.60
N VAL A 136 -12.11 -9.14 -13.56
CA VAL A 136 -13.57 -9.06 -13.69
C VAL A 136 -13.95 -7.67 -14.20
N ALA A 137 -13.35 -6.60 -13.64
CA ALA A 137 -13.59 -5.23 -14.09
C ALA A 137 -13.20 -4.99 -15.55
N ALA A 138 -12.13 -5.62 -16.02
CA ALA A 138 -11.66 -5.48 -17.40
C ALA A 138 -12.46 -6.32 -18.41
N LYS A 139 -12.87 -7.54 -18.03
CA LYS A 139 -13.50 -8.51 -18.95
C LYS A 139 -15.02 -8.49 -18.90
N THR A 140 -15.60 -8.31 -17.72
CA THR A 140 -17.05 -8.41 -17.44
C THR A 140 -17.49 -7.36 -16.41
N PRO A 141 -17.34 -6.06 -16.68
CA PRO A 141 -17.63 -4.97 -15.74
C PRO A 141 -19.10 -4.98 -15.26
N GLU A 142 -20.01 -5.53 -16.03
CA GLU A 142 -21.44 -5.68 -15.67
C GLU A 142 -21.69 -6.64 -14.50
N LYS A 143 -20.69 -7.46 -14.12
CA LYS A 143 -20.76 -8.34 -12.93
C LYS A 143 -20.36 -7.62 -11.64
N ILE A 144 -19.88 -6.38 -11.72
CA ILE A 144 -19.54 -5.57 -10.56
C ILE A 144 -20.67 -4.58 -10.29
N PHE A 145 -21.39 -4.82 -9.22
CA PHE A 145 -22.45 -3.93 -8.74
C PHE A 145 -21.85 -2.87 -7.83
N LYS A 146 -22.22 -1.62 -8.07
CA LYS A 146 -21.74 -0.46 -7.30
C LYS A 146 -22.90 0.23 -6.60
N GLU A 147 -22.65 0.67 -5.38
CA GLU A 147 -23.57 1.47 -4.58
C GLU A 147 -22.82 2.66 -4.02
N THR A 148 -23.10 3.84 -4.53
CA THR A 148 -22.54 5.10 -4.04
C THR A 148 -23.27 5.50 -2.76
N ILE A 149 -22.53 5.91 -1.76
CA ILE A 149 -23.05 6.18 -0.41
C ILE A 149 -22.96 7.66 -0.12
N ASP A 150 -24.11 8.29 0.13
CA ASP A 150 -24.16 9.67 0.58
C ASP A 150 -23.48 9.81 1.96
N PRO A 151 -22.49 10.69 2.12
CA PRO A 151 -21.73 10.80 3.37
C PRO A 151 -22.52 11.29 4.57
N VAL A 152 -23.67 11.95 4.33
CA VAL A 152 -24.55 12.45 5.40
C VAL A 152 -25.50 11.36 5.90
N ILE A 153 -25.99 10.53 4.98
CA ILE A 153 -26.97 9.46 5.29
C ILE A 153 -26.26 8.16 5.70
N GLY A 154 -25.09 7.90 5.12
CA GLY A 154 -24.38 6.63 5.26
C GLY A 154 -25.04 5.47 4.46
N LEU A 155 -24.51 4.28 4.61
CA LEU A 155 -25.07 3.10 3.98
C LEU A 155 -26.40 2.71 4.62
N SER A 156 -27.50 2.76 3.86
CA SER A 156 -28.80 2.38 4.36
C SER A 156 -29.03 0.86 4.30
N PRO A 157 -29.89 0.29 5.19
CA PRO A 157 -30.24 -1.12 5.13
C PRO A 157 -30.92 -1.54 3.81
N PHE A 158 -31.53 -0.61 3.11
CA PHE A 158 -32.12 -0.85 1.79
C PHE A 158 -31.02 -1.08 0.74
N GLN A 159 -30.02 -0.21 0.70
CA GLN A 159 -28.86 -0.31 -0.22
C GLN A 159 -28.10 -1.62 0.03
N ALA A 160 -27.82 -1.94 1.29
CA ALA A 160 -27.14 -3.18 1.66
C ALA A 160 -27.91 -4.43 1.19
N ARG A 161 -29.25 -4.45 1.35
CA ARG A 161 -30.07 -5.56 0.82
C ARG A 161 -30.10 -5.59 -0.70
N ARG A 162 -30.16 -4.42 -1.36
CA ARG A 162 -30.16 -4.34 -2.82
C ARG A 162 -28.87 -4.96 -3.40
N ILE A 163 -27.73 -4.63 -2.85
CA ILE A 163 -26.45 -5.25 -3.23
C ILE A 163 -26.46 -6.74 -2.99
N ALA A 164 -26.92 -7.20 -1.82
CA ALA A 164 -26.99 -8.64 -1.52
C ALA A 164 -27.87 -9.41 -2.51
N PHE A 165 -28.98 -8.82 -2.98
CA PHE A 165 -29.79 -9.42 -4.03
C PHE A 165 -29.10 -9.39 -5.40
N ASN A 166 -28.46 -8.29 -5.76
CA ASN A 166 -27.80 -8.12 -7.05
C ASN A 166 -26.66 -9.14 -7.27
N ILE A 167 -25.93 -9.50 -6.20
CA ILE A 167 -24.88 -10.53 -6.26
C ILE A 167 -25.42 -11.95 -5.97
N ASN A 168 -26.74 -12.16 -6.05
CA ASN A 168 -27.39 -13.45 -5.88
C ASN A 168 -27.10 -14.15 -4.53
N ILE A 169 -27.01 -13.41 -3.43
CA ILE A 169 -26.94 -14.01 -2.09
C ILE A 169 -28.25 -14.77 -1.82
N PRO A 170 -28.19 -16.01 -1.31
CA PRO A 170 -29.38 -16.80 -1.00
C PRO A 170 -30.34 -16.04 -0.10
N LYS A 171 -31.65 -16.09 -0.40
CA LYS A 171 -32.70 -15.33 0.33
C LYS A 171 -32.60 -15.47 1.86
N LYS A 172 -32.28 -16.68 2.36
CA LYS A 172 -32.10 -16.92 3.80
C LYS A 172 -30.96 -16.15 4.42
N SER A 173 -29.95 -15.75 3.64
CA SER A 173 -28.72 -15.06 4.06
C SER A 173 -28.76 -13.55 3.83
N VAL A 174 -29.72 -13.02 3.04
CA VAL A 174 -29.77 -11.59 2.66
C VAL A 174 -29.76 -10.65 3.87
N ASN A 175 -30.51 -10.95 4.94
CA ASN A 175 -30.54 -10.09 6.12
C ASN A 175 -29.21 -10.16 6.92
N LYS A 176 -28.54 -11.33 6.94
CA LYS A 176 -27.22 -11.47 7.54
C LYS A 176 -26.18 -10.71 6.71
N ALA A 177 -26.25 -10.81 5.38
CA ALA A 177 -25.39 -10.07 4.46
C ALA A 177 -25.57 -8.54 4.59
N ALA A 178 -26.82 -8.07 4.67
CA ALA A 178 -27.09 -6.66 4.88
C ALA A 178 -26.50 -6.14 6.21
N LYS A 179 -26.66 -6.92 7.29
CA LYS A 179 -26.06 -6.61 8.60
C LYS A 179 -24.53 -6.56 8.55
N PHE A 180 -23.95 -7.54 7.84
CA PHE A 180 -22.52 -7.63 7.59
C PHE A 180 -22.00 -6.39 6.84
N LEU A 181 -22.65 -6.00 5.75
CA LEU A 181 -22.27 -4.84 4.93
C LEU A 181 -22.38 -3.51 5.72
N LEU A 182 -23.39 -3.38 6.57
CA LEU A 182 -23.54 -2.21 7.45
C LEU A 182 -22.40 -2.15 8.48
N ALA A 183 -22.06 -3.27 9.11
CA ALA A 183 -20.96 -3.35 10.06
C ALA A 183 -19.61 -3.04 9.37
N LEU A 184 -19.40 -3.59 8.15
CA LEU A 184 -18.20 -3.34 7.38
C LEU A 184 -18.06 -1.87 6.94
N TYR A 185 -19.17 -1.22 6.60
CA TYR A 185 -19.21 0.21 6.34
C TYR A 185 -18.80 1.04 7.56
N ASN A 186 -19.27 0.64 8.75
CA ASN A 186 -18.86 1.30 9.99
C ASN A 186 -17.35 1.16 10.24
N VAL A 187 -16.76 -0.02 9.97
CA VAL A 187 -15.30 -0.17 10.02
C VAL A 187 -14.62 0.84 9.09
N PHE A 188 -15.09 0.92 7.83
CA PHE A 188 -14.51 1.81 6.84
C PHE A 188 -14.51 3.27 7.31
N ILE A 189 -15.63 3.75 7.87
CA ILE A 189 -15.79 5.14 8.30
C ILE A 189 -15.09 5.41 9.63
N GLU A 190 -15.31 4.56 10.66
CA GLU A 190 -14.80 4.81 12.01
C GLU A 190 -13.30 4.66 12.13
N LYS A 191 -12.67 3.88 11.22
CA LYS A 191 -11.22 3.68 11.20
C LYS A 191 -10.50 4.49 10.12
N ASP A 192 -11.21 5.40 9.40
CA ASP A 192 -10.67 6.17 8.28
C ASP A 192 -9.94 5.28 7.27
N CYS A 193 -10.63 4.26 6.82
CA CYS A 193 -10.05 3.38 5.80
C CYS A 193 -10.08 4.04 4.42
N SER A 194 -9.04 3.84 3.63
CA SER A 194 -9.03 4.17 2.20
C SER A 194 -9.54 3.01 1.34
N ILE A 195 -9.30 1.77 1.81
CA ILE A 195 -9.80 0.52 1.20
C ILE A 195 -10.17 -0.44 2.31
N VAL A 196 -11.32 -1.11 2.15
CA VAL A 196 -11.66 -2.34 2.87
C VAL A 196 -12.13 -3.34 1.83
N GLU A 197 -11.45 -4.47 1.73
CA GLU A 197 -11.73 -5.50 0.73
C GLU A 197 -11.82 -6.87 1.38
N ILE A 198 -12.82 -7.64 0.96
CA ILE A 198 -13.05 -9.02 1.37
C ILE A 198 -13.15 -9.88 0.11
N ASN A 199 -12.17 -10.75 -0.10
CA ASN A 199 -12.10 -11.62 -1.26
C ASN A 199 -11.48 -12.98 -0.89
N PRO A 200 -12.33 -13.99 -0.52
CA PRO A 200 -13.79 -13.98 -0.64
C PRO A 200 -14.57 -13.61 0.64
N LEU A 201 -15.74 -13.01 0.44
CA LEU A 201 -16.87 -13.12 1.34
C LEU A 201 -17.58 -14.43 1.02
N VAL A 202 -18.03 -15.20 2.01
CA VAL A 202 -18.69 -16.48 1.74
C VAL A 202 -20.07 -16.57 2.39
N THR A 203 -20.93 -17.38 1.75
CA THR A 203 -22.12 -17.93 2.41
C THR A 203 -21.85 -19.37 2.78
N THR A 204 -22.34 -19.81 3.97
CA THR A 204 -22.25 -21.19 4.43
C THR A 204 -23.55 -21.97 4.17
N ALA A 205 -23.48 -23.30 4.30
CA ALA A 205 -24.67 -24.16 4.20
C ALA A 205 -25.74 -23.78 5.23
N ASP A 206 -25.37 -23.32 6.41
CA ASP A 206 -26.26 -22.84 7.48
C ASP A 206 -26.83 -21.44 7.22
N GLY A 207 -26.36 -20.80 6.17
CA GLY A 207 -26.80 -19.47 5.75
C GLY A 207 -26.08 -18.33 6.49
N ASP A 208 -24.93 -18.59 7.08
CA ASP A 208 -24.06 -17.55 7.63
C ASP A 208 -23.32 -16.82 6.51
N VAL A 209 -22.86 -15.62 6.82
CA VAL A 209 -22.09 -14.75 5.93
C VAL A 209 -20.82 -14.38 6.66
N LEU A 210 -19.64 -14.76 6.12
CA LEU A 210 -18.36 -14.65 6.78
C LEU A 210 -17.32 -14.04 5.84
N ALA A 211 -16.42 -13.21 6.37
CA ALA A 211 -15.22 -12.79 5.66
C ALA A 211 -14.11 -13.83 5.84
N LEU A 212 -13.65 -14.44 4.75
CA LEU A 212 -12.53 -15.39 4.78
C LEU A 212 -11.18 -14.72 4.55
N ASP A 213 -11.15 -13.52 4.01
CA ASP A 213 -9.97 -12.68 3.92
C ASP A 213 -10.30 -11.27 4.43
N ALA A 214 -9.29 -10.48 4.72
CA ALA A 214 -9.42 -9.11 5.14
C ALA A 214 -8.23 -8.31 4.63
N LYS A 215 -8.50 -7.33 3.76
CA LYS A 215 -7.54 -6.33 3.34
C LYS A 215 -8.05 -4.96 3.76
N ILE A 216 -7.31 -4.30 4.61
CA ILE A 216 -7.63 -2.97 5.11
C ILE A 216 -6.44 -2.06 4.88
N ASN A 217 -6.70 -0.93 4.22
CA ASN A 217 -5.75 0.17 4.13
C ASN A 217 -6.37 1.39 4.81
N PHE A 218 -5.57 2.06 5.62
CA PHE A 218 -5.99 3.27 6.34
C PHE A 218 -5.48 4.52 5.61
N ASP A 219 -6.18 5.62 5.79
CA ASP A 219 -5.71 6.93 5.36
C ASP A 219 -4.57 7.38 6.29
N ASP A 220 -3.36 7.53 5.74
CA ASP A 220 -2.19 7.94 6.51
C ASP A 220 -2.37 9.32 7.15
N ASN A 221 -3.16 10.21 6.53
CA ASN A 221 -3.47 11.51 7.08
C ASN A 221 -4.36 11.47 8.32
N ALA A 222 -5.03 10.34 8.60
CA ALA A 222 -5.89 10.15 9.75
C ALA A 222 -5.22 9.39 10.90
N LEU A 223 -4.02 8.82 10.72
CA LEU A 223 -3.35 7.98 11.71
C LEU A 223 -3.07 8.69 13.04
N PHE A 224 -2.93 10.02 13.03
CA PHE A 224 -2.75 10.80 14.26
C PHE A 224 -3.86 10.61 15.30
N ARG A 225 -5.07 10.23 14.86
CA ARG A 225 -6.23 9.96 15.71
C ARG A 225 -6.51 8.46 15.97
N HIS A 226 -5.75 7.58 15.31
CA HIS A 226 -5.87 6.12 15.41
C HIS A 226 -4.58 5.49 15.94
N LYS A 227 -4.23 5.76 17.18
CA LYS A 227 -3.01 5.20 17.81
C LYS A 227 -3.03 3.68 17.88
N ASP A 228 -4.21 3.09 18.12
CA ASP A 228 -4.45 1.66 18.10
C ASP A 228 -4.14 1.02 16.74
N VAL A 229 -4.41 1.73 15.66
CA VAL A 229 -4.06 1.29 14.30
C VAL A 229 -2.57 1.43 14.04
N VAL A 230 -1.94 2.52 14.48
CA VAL A 230 -0.49 2.73 14.34
C VAL A 230 0.32 1.62 15.01
N GLU A 231 -0.13 1.09 16.15
CA GLU A 231 0.51 -0.03 16.85
C GLU A 231 0.50 -1.35 16.06
N LEU A 232 -0.37 -1.46 15.03
CA LEU A 232 -0.44 -2.63 14.15
C LEU A 232 0.56 -2.58 12.99
N ARG A 233 1.28 -1.48 12.82
CA ARG A 233 2.23 -1.28 11.72
C ARG A 233 3.35 -2.30 11.80
N ASP A 234 3.61 -2.96 10.67
CA ASP A 234 4.73 -3.90 10.52
C ASP A 234 5.80 -3.31 9.62
N LEU A 235 6.84 -2.77 10.24
CA LEU A 235 7.96 -2.14 9.53
C LEU A 235 8.76 -3.15 8.67
N GLU A 236 8.71 -4.44 8.98
CA GLU A 236 9.42 -5.46 8.19
C GLU A 236 8.75 -5.74 6.83
N GLU A 237 7.49 -5.32 6.68
CA GLU A 237 6.76 -5.43 5.42
C GLU A 237 6.88 -4.17 4.53
N GLU A 238 7.40 -3.07 5.07
CA GLU A 238 7.56 -1.82 4.35
C GLU A 238 8.95 -1.73 3.68
N ASP A 239 9.09 -0.81 2.72
CA ASP A 239 10.39 -0.51 2.12
C ASP A 239 11.28 0.24 3.13
N PRO A 240 12.54 -0.19 3.35
CA PRO A 240 13.43 0.47 4.30
C PRO A 240 13.67 1.96 4.00
N LYS A 241 13.65 2.37 2.73
CA LYS A 241 13.82 3.77 2.32
C LYS A 241 12.58 4.59 2.64
N GLU A 242 11.37 4.01 2.48
CA GLU A 242 10.10 4.65 2.88
C GLU A 242 10.04 4.84 4.39
N ILE A 243 10.51 3.84 5.16
CA ILE A 243 10.61 3.93 6.62
C ILE A 243 11.58 5.05 7.01
N GLU A 244 12.76 5.11 6.38
CA GLU A 244 13.76 6.15 6.68
C GLU A 244 13.21 7.53 6.35
N ALA A 245 12.59 7.70 5.19
CA ALA A 245 11.95 8.93 4.76
C ALA A 245 10.89 9.42 5.76
N SER A 246 10.10 8.49 6.28
CA SER A 246 9.03 8.82 7.25
C SER A 246 9.57 9.41 8.57
N LYS A 247 10.79 9.05 8.99
CA LYS A 247 11.43 9.61 10.20
C LYS A 247 11.76 11.11 10.05
N HIS A 248 11.89 11.57 8.80
CA HIS A 248 12.24 12.94 8.45
C HIS A 248 11.05 13.73 7.87
N ASP A 249 9.81 13.22 8.00
CA ASP A 249 8.61 13.79 7.39
C ASP A 249 8.78 14.04 5.88
N LEU A 250 9.39 13.13 5.17
CA LEU A 250 9.52 13.11 3.72
C LEU A 250 8.51 12.14 3.13
N SER A 251 7.81 12.55 2.06
CA SER A 251 6.96 11.65 1.28
C SER A 251 7.82 10.94 0.23
N TYR A 252 8.12 9.67 0.42
CA TYR A 252 8.94 8.85 -0.46
C TYR A 252 8.19 7.59 -0.89
N ILE A 253 8.31 7.24 -2.17
CA ILE A 253 7.85 5.95 -2.71
C ILE A 253 8.96 5.42 -3.61
N ALA A 254 9.42 4.19 -3.36
CA ALA A 254 10.40 3.52 -4.19
C ALA A 254 9.78 3.07 -5.53
N LEU A 255 10.53 3.22 -6.62
CA LEU A 255 10.18 2.77 -7.97
C LEU A 255 11.35 2.01 -8.60
N ASP A 256 11.11 1.33 -9.72
CA ASP A 256 12.09 0.43 -10.34
C ASP A 256 13.04 1.13 -11.35
N GLY A 257 13.15 2.45 -11.31
CA GLY A 257 13.97 3.23 -12.24
C GLY A 257 15.43 3.42 -11.81
N ASP A 258 16.13 4.29 -12.57
CA ASP A 258 17.55 4.61 -12.37
C ASP A 258 17.84 6.12 -12.26
N ILE A 259 16.80 6.96 -12.26
CA ILE A 259 16.92 8.41 -12.07
C ILE A 259 16.25 8.79 -10.76
N GLY A 260 17.05 9.18 -9.77
CA GLY A 260 16.58 9.71 -8.50
C GLY A 260 15.91 11.08 -8.70
N CYS A 261 14.76 11.29 -8.05
CA CYS A 261 13.97 12.51 -8.15
C CYS A 261 13.81 13.17 -6.77
N MET A 262 14.05 14.48 -6.70
CA MET A 262 13.72 15.29 -5.53
C MET A 262 12.99 16.57 -5.94
N VAL A 263 11.82 16.78 -5.37
CA VAL A 263 10.99 17.97 -5.67
C VAL A 263 10.36 18.54 -4.40
N ASN A 264 9.69 19.66 -4.53
CA ASN A 264 8.82 20.22 -3.51
C ASN A 264 7.39 20.36 -4.02
N GLY A 265 6.54 19.44 -3.60
CA GLY A 265 5.13 19.35 -3.96
C GLY A 265 4.80 18.16 -4.84
N ALA A 266 3.80 17.37 -4.41
CA ALA A 266 3.41 16.11 -5.03
C ALA A 266 3.04 16.24 -6.52
N GLY A 267 2.35 17.31 -6.91
CA GLY A 267 2.02 17.58 -8.32
C GLY A 267 3.26 17.81 -9.18
N LEU A 268 4.28 18.51 -8.63
CA LEU A 268 5.55 18.71 -9.31
C LEU A 268 6.33 17.41 -9.42
N ALA A 269 6.26 16.54 -8.40
CA ALA A 269 6.89 15.21 -8.42
C ALA A 269 6.31 14.36 -9.56
N MET A 270 5.00 14.24 -9.64
CA MET A 270 4.34 13.50 -10.72
C MET A 270 4.71 14.05 -12.11
N ALA A 271 4.62 15.38 -12.28
CA ALA A 271 4.98 16.02 -13.55
C ALA A 271 6.46 15.82 -13.92
N THR A 272 7.36 15.80 -12.93
CA THR A 272 8.80 15.55 -13.13
C THR A 272 9.03 14.12 -13.60
N MET A 273 8.41 13.13 -12.95
CA MET A 273 8.49 11.73 -13.33
C MET A 273 7.92 11.48 -14.73
N ASP A 274 6.75 12.05 -15.04
CA ASP A 274 6.15 11.96 -16.36
C ASP A 274 7.06 12.57 -17.45
N THR A 275 7.71 13.70 -17.15
CA THR A 275 8.64 14.34 -18.06
C THR A 275 9.89 13.48 -18.29
N ILE A 276 10.45 12.87 -17.25
CA ILE A 276 11.58 11.91 -17.38
C ILE A 276 11.16 10.73 -18.27
N ASN A 277 9.99 10.13 -18.02
CA ASN A 277 9.45 9.03 -18.83
C ASN A 277 9.24 9.46 -20.29
N HIS A 278 8.73 10.67 -20.52
CA HIS A 278 8.54 11.22 -21.89
C HIS A 278 9.85 11.28 -22.68
N PHE A 279 10.98 11.57 -22.03
CA PHE A 279 12.30 11.59 -22.67
C PHE A 279 13.01 10.23 -22.65
N GLY A 280 12.33 9.16 -22.22
CA GLY A 280 12.81 7.79 -22.25
C GLY A 280 13.80 7.45 -21.14
N GLY A 281 13.68 8.11 -19.97
CA GLY A 281 14.30 7.73 -18.71
C GLY A 281 13.31 7.02 -17.79
N ASN A 282 13.80 6.49 -16.66
CA ASN A 282 12.99 5.77 -15.68
C ASN A 282 13.19 6.36 -14.29
N PRO A 283 12.16 6.99 -13.68
CA PRO A 283 12.26 7.49 -12.30
C PRO A 283 12.48 6.34 -11.29
N ALA A 284 13.44 6.51 -10.39
CA ALA A 284 13.75 5.55 -9.33
C ALA A 284 12.88 5.75 -8.08
N ASN A 285 12.29 6.93 -7.92
CA ASN A 285 11.46 7.24 -6.78
C ASN A 285 10.53 8.43 -7.04
N PHE A 286 9.43 8.47 -6.28
CA PHE A 286 8.73 9.69 -5.94
C PHE A 286 9.35 10.24 -4.66
N LEU A 287 9.71 11.53 -4.60
CA LEU A 287 10.11 12.20 -3.36
C LEU A 287 9.63 13.65 -3.37
N ASP A 288 8.75 13.95 -2.40
CA ASP A 288 8.31 15.31 -2.10
C ASP A 288 8.90 15.76 -0.75
N ALA A 289 9.79 16.74 -0.80
CA ALA A 289 10.39 17.33 0.40
C ALA A 289 9.44 18.30 1.14
N GLY A 290 8.25 18.56 0.57
CA GLY A 290 7.27 19.49 1.11
C GLY A 290 7.60 20.96 0.90
N GLY A 291 6.60 21.82 1.14
CA GLY A 291 6.77 23.29 0.98
C GLY A 291 7.54 24.00 2.08
N SER A 292 7.92 23.30 3.15
CA SER A 292 8.64 23.83 4.32
C SER A 292 9.91 23.06 4.64
N ALA A 293 10.50 22.35 3.64
CA ALA A 293 11.69 21.56 3.87
C ALA A 293 12.86 22.43 4.37
N THR A 294 13.49 21.96 5.43
CA THR A 294 14.72 22.54 5.98
C THR A 294 15.93 21.97 5.25
N ARG A 295 17.10 22.55 5.52
CA ARG A 295 18.39 22.06 5.02
C ARG A 295 18.60 20.58 5.40
N GLU A 296 18.30 20.21 6.64
CA GLU A 296 18.43 18.86 7.17
C GLU A 296 17.56 17.88 6.39
N LYS A 297 16.29 18.23 6.11
CA LYS A 297 15.39 17.41 5.29
C LYS A 297 15.93 17.20 3.87
N VAL A 298 16.50 18.23 3.26
CA VAL A 298 17.11 18.12 1.93
C VAL A 298 18.32 17.17 1.97
N THR A 299 19.16 17.28 2.99
CA THR A 299 20.32 16.39 3.16
C THR A 299 19.89 14.94 3.32
N GLU A 300 18.91 14.66 4.18
CA GLU A 300 18.40 13.29 4.37
C GLU A 300 17.70 12.75 3.11
N ALA A 301 16.97 13.60 2.39
CA ALA A 301 16.39 13.21 1.10
C ALA A 301 17.46 12.74 0.10
N PHE A 302 18.59 13.45 0.01
CA PHE A 302 19.72 13.03 -0.83
C PHE A 302 20.33 11.70 -0.37
N LYS A 303 20.53 11.51 0.94
CA LYS A 303 21.05 10.24 1.48
C LYS A 303 20.17 9.06 1.14
N ILE A 304 18.84 9.24 1.26
CA ILE A 304 17.87 8.19 0.94
C ILE A 304 17.92 7.83 -0.56
N ILE A 305 17.97 8.83 -1.45
CA ILE A 305 18.09 8.59 -2.89
C ILE A 305 19.39 7.86 -3.22
N LEU A 306 20.52 8.29 -2.63
CA LEU A 306 21.82 7.70 -2.87
C LEU A 306 22.01 6.31 -2.22
N GLY A 307 21.19 5.97 -1.24
CA GLY A 307 21.11 4.63 -0.68
C GLY A 307 20.47 3.61 -1.64
N ASP A 308 19.96 4.05 -2.80
CA ASP A 308 19.45 3.16 -3.84
C ASP A 308 20.56 2.84 -4.85
N GLU A 309 21.01 1.58 -4.85
CA GLU A 309 22.08 1.11 -5.76
C GLU A 309 21.69 1.18 -7.24
N ASN A 310 20.39 1.25 -7.56
CA ASN A 310 19.91 1.37 -8.93
C ASN A 310 20.05 2.80 -9.48
N VAL A 311 20.16 3.80 -8.61
CA VAL A 311 20.22 5.20 -9.02
C VAL A 311 21.57 5.51 -9.69
N LYS A 312 21.51 5.99 -10.93
CA LYS A 312 22.65 6.37 -11.77
C LYS A 312 22.76 7.87 -12.01
N GLY A 313 21.78 8.65 -11.59
CA GLY A 313 21.79 10.10 -11.69
C GLY A 313 20.60 10.69 -10.96
N ILE A 314 20.70 11.96 -10.59
CA ILE A 314 19.70 12.64 -9.76
C ILE A 314 19.18 13.89 -10.46
N PHE A 315 17.85 14.05 -10.50
CA PHE A 315 17.19 15.26 -10.95
C PHE A 315 16.48 15.95 -9.79
N VAL A 316 16.98 17.12 -9.41
CA VAL A 316 16.34 18.01 -8.43
C VAL A 316 15.56 19.09 -9.17
N ASN A 317 14.25 19.12 -8.96
CA ASN A 317 13.36 20.08 -9.62
C ASN A 317 12.53 20.83 -8.57
N ILE A 318 12.93 22.08 -8.29
CA ILE A 318 12.36 22.91 -7.22
C ILE A 318 11.63 24.11 -7.80
N PHE A 319 10.42 24.31 -7.29
CA PHE A 319 9.71 25.57 -7.46
C PHE A 319 9.62 26.30 -6.10
N GLY A 320 10.45 27.33 -5.93
CA GLY A 320 10.52 28.12 -4.70
C GLY A 320 9.29 28.97 -4.49
N GLY A 321 8.49 28.58 -3.50
CA GLY A 321 7.37 29.34 -2.96
C GLY A 321 7.67 29.77 -1.53
N ILE A 322 7.04 29.11 -0.56
CA ILE A 322 7.35 29.23 0.88
C ILE A 322 8.78 28.76 1.13
N MET A 323 9.15 27.61 0.56
CA MET A 323 10.53 27.13 0.51
C MET A 323 11.34 27.95 -0.51
N LYS A 324 12.44 28.53 -0.08
CA LYS A 324 13.28 29.41 -0.90
C LYS A 324 14.40 28.64 -1.59
N CYS A 325 14.74 29.00 -2.82
CA CYS A 325 15.75 28.32 -3.62
C CYS A 325 17.16 28.39 -3.00
N ASP A 326 17.50 29.45 -2.27
CA ASP A 326 18.78 29.57 -1.55
C ASP A 326 18.92 28.51 -0.45
N VAL A 327 17.88 28.26 0.34
CA VAL A 327 17.88 27.23 1.40
C VAL A 327 18.08 25.83 0.81
N ILE A 328 17.39 25.56 -0.29
CA ILE A 328 17.54 24.27 -1.01
C ILE A 328 18.96 24.13 -1.58
N ALA A 329 19.48 25.19 -2.20
CA ALA A 329 20.84 25.18 -2.78
C ALA A 329 21.90 24.90 -1.71
N GLU A 330 21.77 25.50 -0.52
CA GLU A 330 22.65 25.21 0.62
C GLU A 330 22.53 23.75 1.06
N GLY A 331 21.31 23.23 1.19
CA GLY A 331 21.09 21.81 1.55
C GLY A 331 21.66 20.84 0.52
N ILE A 332 21.50 21.13 -0.79
CA ILE A 332 22.12 20.34 -1.87
C ILE A 332 23.64 20.34 -1.75
N VAL A 333 24.25 21.52 -1.56
CA VAL A 333 25.71 21.66 -1.44
C VAL A 333 26.27 20.92 -0.23
N GLU A 334 25.57 20.94 0.90
CA GLU A 334 25.96 20.18 2.09
C GLU A 334 25.81 18.68 1.86
N ALA A 335 24.68 18.24 1.36
CA ALA A 335 24.43 16.82 1.08
C ALA A 335 25.47 16.24 0.13
N VAL A 336 25.72 16.92 -1.00
CA VAL A 336 26.72 16.50 -2.00
C VAL A 336 28.12 16.38 -1.41
N LYS A 337 28.51 17.29 -0.52
CA LYS A 337 29.81 17.23 0.17
C LYS A 337 29.88 16.12 1.20
N GLU A 338 28.79 15.90 1.93
CA GLU A 338 28.74 14.90 3.00
C GLU A 338 28.79 13.46 2.45
N VAL A 339 28.14 13.23 1.30
CA VAL A 339 28.04 11.90 0.68
C VAL A 339 29.08 11.64 -0.42
N ASP A 340 29.96 12.58 -0.70
CA ASP A 340 30.99 12.52 -1.77
C ASP A 340 30.36 12.08 -3.12
N LEU A 341 29.35 12.83 -3.56
CA LEU A 341 28.50 12.47 -4.71
C LEU A 341 29.32 12.35 -6.00
N THR A 342 29.30 11.18 -6.60
CA THR A 342 29.95 10.91 -7.89
C THR A 342 28.99 10.80 -9.06
N LEU A 343 27.68 10.68 -8.77
CA LEU A 343 26.63 10.55 -9.78
C LEU A 343 26.32 11.89 -10.46
N PRO A 344 25.88 11.89 -11.73
CA PRO A 344 25.36 13.06 -12.40
C PRO A 344 24.23 13.72 -11.62
N LEU A 345 24.32 15.01 -11.39
CA LEU A 345 23.30 15.81 -10.69
C LEU A 345 22.86 16.97 -11.57
N VAL A 346 21.58 16.96 -11.93
CA VAL A 346 20.91 18.06 -12.64
C VAL A 346 19.99 18.79 -11.68
N VAL A 347 20.09 20.11 -11.63
CA VAL A 347 19.29 20.95 -10.72
C VAL A 347 18.55 22.03 -11.51
N ARG A 348 17.24 22.06 -11.36
CA ARG A 348 16.39 23.17 -11.81
C ARG A 348 15.80 23.87 -10.61
N LEU A 349 16.09 25.16 -10.50
CA LEU A 349 15.50 26.06 -9.51
C LEU A 349 14.68 27.15 -10.20
N GLU A 350 13.49 27.43 -9.67
CA GLU A 350 12.64 28.53 -10.09
C GLU A 350 11.86 29.09 -8.90
N GLY A 351 11.48 30.38 -8.95
CA GLY A 351 10.69 31.04 -7.90
C GLY A 351 11.51 31.87 -6.93
N THR A 352 11.15 31.87 -5.65
CA THR A 352 11.72 32.77 -4.63
C THR A 352 13.23 32.53 -4.43
N ASN A 353 14.02 33.60 -4.51
CA ASN A 353 15.50 33.60 -4.34
C ASN A 353 16.25 32.72 -5.37
N VAL A 354 15.69 32.53 -6.56
CA VAL A 354 16.28 31.67 -7.60
C VAL A 354 17.69 32.08 -7.99
N GLU A 355 17.96 33.37 -8.18
CA GLU A 355 19.28 33.86 -8.58
C GLU A 355 20.33 33.63 -7.47
N LEU A 356 19.94 33.79 -6.20
CA LEU A 356 20.79 33.47 -5.08
C LEU A 356 21.10 31.98 -5.00
N GLY A 357 20.04 31.11 -5.16
CA GLY A 357 20.22 29.66 -5.19
C GLY A 357 21.14 29.20 -6.32
N LYS A 358 20.95 29.70 -7.54
CA LYS A 358 21.87 29.42 -8.68
C LYS A 358 23.30 29.85 -8.41
N LYS A 359 23.48 31.01 -7.76
CA LYS A 359 24.82 31.49 -7.38
C LYS A 359 25.46 30.55 -6.36
N ILE A 360 24.76 30.12 -5.31
CA ILE A 360 25.25 29.18 -4.30
C ILE A 360 25.72 27.87 -4.98
N LEU A 361 24.89 27.28 -5.86
CA LEU A 361 25.27 26.07 -6.59
C LEU A 361 26.53 26.28 -7.44
N LYS A 362 26.61 27.39 -8.17
CA LYS A 362 27.77 27.70 -9.02
C LYS A 362 29.05 27.92 -8.22
N ASP A 363 28.96 28.67 -7.11
CA ASP A 363 30.12 29.04 -6.28
C ASP A 363 30.60 27.83 -5.43
N SER A 364 29.82 26.78 -5.32
CA SER A 364 30.18 25.55 -4.59
C SER A 364 31.34 24.78 -5.20
N GLY A 365 31.58 24.95 -6.51
CA GLY A 365 32.59 24.20 -7.27
C GLY A 365 32.23 22.72 -7.52
N LEU A 366 31.02 22.30 -7.20
CA LEU A 366 30.55 20.95 -7.42
C LEU A 366 30.12 20.73 -8.87
N ALA A 367 30.18 19.47 -9.34
CA ALA A 367 29.75 19.07 -10.68
C ALA A 367 28.20 18.99 -10.77
N ILE A 368 27.56 20.18 -10.75
CA ILE A 368 26.10 20.30 -10.83
C ILE A 368 25.73 20.91 -12.18
N GLU A 369 24.90 20.21 -12.95
CA GLU A 369 24.37 20.68 -14.23
C GLU A 369 23.09 21.51 -13.99
N PRO A 370 23.11 22.84 -14.27
CA PRO A 370 21.90 23.65 -14.15
C PRO A 370 20.95 23.42 -15.31
N ALA A 371 19.64 23.51 -15.06
CA ALA A 371 18.61 23.53 -16.08
C ALA A 371 17.68 24.74 -15.92
N ALA A 372 17.27 25.34 -17.04
CA ALA A 372 16.35 26.47 -17.02
C ALA A 372 14.88 26.04 -16.96
N THR A 373 14.54 24.89 -17.54
CA THR A 373 13.18 24.35 -17.55
C THR A 373 13.16 22.90 -17.08
N MET A 374 11.98 22.41 -16.67
CA MET A 374 11.80 21.02 -16.28
C MET A 374 12.12 20.06 -17.45
N ALA A 375 11.67 20.40 -18.68
CA ALA A 375 11.96 19.60 -19.87
C ALA A 375 13.47 19.52 -20.15
N GLU A 376 14.19 20.64 -20.07
CA GLU A 376 15.65 20.68 -20.22
C GLU A 376 16.34 19.82 -19.13
N GLY A 377 15.88 19.93 -17.88
CA GLY A 377 16.44 19.13 -16.78
C GLY A 377 16.26 17.64 -17.00
N ALA A 378 15.05 17.22 -17.37
CA ALA A 378 14.76 15.82 -17.69
C ALA A 378 15.58 15.29 -18.87
N GLN A 379 15.70 16.07 -19.95
CA GLN A 379 16.55 15.70 -21.11
C GLN A 379 18.02 15.53 -20.71
N LYS A 380 18.55 16.46 -19.93
CA LYS A 380 19.95 16.42 -19.47
C LYS A 380 20.23 15.19 -18.62
N ILE A 381 19.39 14.93 -17.60
CA ILE A 381 19.62 13.78 -16.72
C ILE A 381 19.48 12.46 -17.46
N VAL A 382 18.46 12.31 -18.32
CA VAL A 382 18.29 11.10 -19.13
C VAL A 382 19.49 10.87 -20.06
N LYS A 383 20.05 11.92 -20.63
CA LYS A 383 21.25 11.82 -21.46
C LYS A 383 22.46 11.37 -20.64
N LEU A 384 22.72 12.02 -19.50
CA LEU A 384 23.85 11.73 -18.62
C LEU A 384 23.80 10.28 -18.11
N VAL A 385 22.63 9.79 -17.69
CA VAL A 385 22.46 8.41 -17.21
C VAL A 385 22.65 7.37 -18.31
N LYS A 386 22.31 7.70 -19.57
CA LYS A 386 22.55 6.78 -20.71
C LYS A 386 24.01 6.75 -21.19
N GLU A 387 24.78 7.78 -20.88
CA GLU A 387 26.20 7.91 -21.26
C GLU A 387 27.14 7.38 -20.15
N ALA A 388 26.64 7.19 -18.92
CA ALA A 388 27.37 6.62 -17.77
C ALA A 388 27.33 5.08 -17.77
#